data_0d19e7771232fd510826aa8e09f327c2
#
_entry.id   0d19e7771232fd510826aa8e09f327c2
#
_cell.length_a   1.000
_cell.length_b   1.000
_cell.length_c   1.000
_cell.angle_alpha   90.00
_cell.angle_beta   90.00
_cell.angle_gamma   90.00
#
_symmetry.space_group_name_H-M   'P 1'
#
loop_
_entity.id
_entity.type
_entity.pdbx_description
1 polymer ?
#
loop_
_entity_poly.entity_id
_entity_poly.type
_entity_poly.pdbx_seq_one_letter_code
_entity_poly.pdbx_strand_id
1 'polypeptide(L)'
;MKDIFKGNLVRLSAMDSEEVGKAFSIQGRDSELMRLMDTGPTRLHSAKATTKFLEKIIEDDSPANHFFSIRALDDNRLLGDINIDVINNWGSRDSFVGIGIYKREDWGKGYGTEAMKLILQFGFIELNLRRITLTVFEYNPRAIRSYEKCGFQVEGRMRGRIIKDNKRWDVLLMGILRDEWKELNQ
;
A
#
# COMPACT_ATOMS: atom_id res chain seq x y z
N MET A 1 -2.64 19.57 18.04
CA MET A 1 -2.71 18.91 16.71
C MET A 1 -2.82 17.41 16.93
N LYS A 2 -3.63 16.71 16.13
CA LYS A 2 -3.75 15.24 16.20
C LYS A 2 -2.58 14.62 15.46
N ASP A 3 -1.99 13.54 15.99
CA ASP A 3 -0.95 12.76 15.30
C ASP A 3 -1.55 12.12 14.04
N ILE A 4 -1.08 12.56 12.87
CA ILE A 4 -1.59 12.10 11.56
C ILE A 4 -1.15 10.68 11.20
N PHE A 5 -0.12 10.17 11.87
CA PHE A 5 0.42 8.83 11.67
C PHE A 5 -0.12 7.79 12.64
N LYS A 6 -1.06 8.16 13.51
CA LYS A 6 -1.62 7.28 14.54
C LYS A 6 -3.13 7.14 14.41
N GLY A 7 -3.60 5.90 14.19
CA GLY A 7 -5.01 5.50 14.20
C GLY A 7 -5.44 4.90 15.55
N ASN A 8 -6.44 4.04 15.50
CA ASN A 8 -6.94 3.28 16.65
C ASN A 8 -6.36 1.85 16.73
N LEU A 9 -5.99 1.28 15.60
CA LEU A 9 -5.46 -0.09 15.46
C LEU A 9 -3.99 -0.09 15.06
N VAL A 10 -3.59 0.88 14.24
CA VAL A 10 -2.24 0.95 13.67
C VAL A 10 -1.64 2.35 13.77
N ARG A 11 -0.33 2.38 13.63
CA ARG A 11 0.45 3.59 13.38
C ARG A 11 1.33 3.39 12.15
N LEU A 12 1.60 4.47 11.44
CA LEU A 12 2.65 4.53 10.43
C LEU A 12 3.95 5.02 11.10
N SER A 13 5.06 4.41 10.77
CA SER A 13 6.38 4.80 11.26
C SER A 13 7.40 4.80 10.13
N ALA A 14 8.55 5.44 10.35
CA ALA A 14 9.67 5.32 9.42
C ALA A 14 9.96 3.84 9.14
N MET A 15 10.31 3.54 7.90
CA MET A 15 10.63 2.18 7.48
C MET A 15 12.02 1.78 7.99
N ASP A 16 12.08 0.63 8.67
CA ASP A 16 13.32 -0.05 9.00
C ASP A 16 13.59 -1.10 7.92
N SER A 17 14.60 -0.85 7.08
CA SER A 17 14.94 -1.70 5.94
C SER A 17 15.33 -3.12 6.34
N GLU A 18 16.01 -3.28 7.48
CA GLU A 18 16.46 -4.59 7.96
C GLU A 18 15.27 -5.41 8.49
N GLU A 19 14.41 -4.80 9.32
CA GLU A 19 13.21 -5.46 9.85
C GLU A 19 12.24 -5.85 8.73
N VAL A 20 11.96 -4.92 7.81
CA VAL A 20 11.08 -5.18 6.64
C VAL A 20 11.69 -6.23 5.72
N GLY A 21 12.99 -6.16 5.44
CA GLY A 21 13.69 -7.15 4.63
C GLY A 21 13.62 -8.57 5.20
N LYS A 22 13.79 -8.71 6.52
CA LYS A 22 13.62 -9.98 7.24
C LYS A 22 12.18 -10.48 7.16
N ALA A 23 11.21 -9.62 7.49
CA ALA A 23 9.79 -9.96 7.46
C ALA A 23 9.35 -10.40 6.06
N PHE A 24 9.73 -9.64 5.03
CA PHE A 24 9.38 -9.95 3.64
C PHE A 24 10.00 -11.28 3.17
N SER A 25 11.24 -11.59 3.56
CA SER A 25 11.89 -12.86 3.25
C SER A 25 11.16 -14.06 3.88
N ILE A 26 10.62 -13.91 5.08
CA ILE A 26 9.87 -14.97 5.77
C ILE A 26 8.48 -15.11 5.16
N GLN A 27 7.75 -14.02 5.05
CA GLN A 27 6.37 -14.02 4.54
C GLN A 27 6.31 -14.25 3.03
N GLY A 28 7.34 -13.89 2.28
CA GLY A 28 7.46 -14.15 0.84
C GLY A 28 7.54 -15.64 0.47
N ARG A 29 7.65 -16.54 1.45
CA ARG A 29 7.46 -17.99 1.28
C ARG A 29 5.99 -18.35 1.05
N ASP A 30 5.07 -17.48 1.43
CA ASP A 30 3.65 -17.60 1.09
C ASP A 30 3.41 -17.15 -0.36
N SER A 31 3.28 -18.11 -1.27
CA SER A 31 3.09 -17.84 -2.68
C SER A 31 1.78 -17.10 -2.99
N GLU A 32 0.72 -17.28 -2.17
CA GLU A 32 -0.51 -16.53 -2.35
C GLU A 32 -0.33 -15.06 -1.99
N LEU A 33 0.36 -14.74 -0.88
CA LEU A 33 0.71 -13.37 -0.54
C LEU A 33 1.47 -12.71 -1.70
N MET A 34 2.51 -13.38 -2.21
CA MET A 34 3.33 -12.82 -3.30
C MET A 34 2.53 -12.59 -4.59
N ARG A 35 1.56 -13.45 -4.87
CA ARG A 35 0.65 -13.28 -6.02
C ARG A 35 -0.31 -12.11 -5.87
N LEU A 36 -0.60 -11.70 -4.64
CA LEU A 36 -1.44 -10.54 -4.35
C LEU A 36 -0.67 -9.22 -4.36
N MET A 37 0.67 -9.27 -4.26
CA MET A 37 1.54 -8.11 -4.20
C MET A 37 2.22 -7.76 -5.53
N ASP A 38 2.46 -8.75 -6.41
CA ASP A 38 3.22 -8.53 -7.65
C ASP A 38 2.54 -9.18 -8.87
N THR A 39 2.71 -8.50 -10.00
CA THR A 39 2.26 -8.96 -11.33
C THR A 39 3.16 -10.05 -11.91
N GLY A 40 4.42 -10.08 -11.53
CA GLY A 40 5.43 -11.02 -12.02
C GLY A 40 5.28 -12.44 -11.49
N PRO A 41 6.14 -13.35 -11.92
CA PRO A 41 6.24 -14.69 -11.34
C PRO A 41 6.59 -14.59 -9.84
N THR A 42 5.98 -15.46 -9.05
CA THR A 42 6.30 -15.56 -7.62
C THR A 42 7.79 -15.90 -7.45
N ARG A 43 8.48 -15.10 -6.65
CA ARG A 43 9.91 -15.26 -6.37
C ARG A 43 10.16 -15.39 -4.88
N LEU A 44 11.17 -16.16 -4.51
CA LEU A 44 11.68 -16.19 -3.15
C LEU A 44 12.72 -15.07 -3.00
N HIS A 45 12.52 -14.21 -2.02
CA HIS A 45 13.40 -13.08 -1.76
C HIS A 45 14.30 -13.38 -0.55
N SER A 46 15.60 -13.11 -0.68
CA SER A 46 16.50 -13.17 0.48
C SER A 46 16.37 -11.87 1.30
N ALA A 47 16.43 -11.98 2.62
CA ALA A 47 16.42 -10.81 3.51
C ALA A 47 17.46 -9.78 3.08
N LYS A 48 18.72 -10.22 2.85
CA LYS A 48 19.82 -9.35 2.44
C LYS A 48 19.55 -8.57 1.14
N ALA A 49 18.95 -9.23 0.13
CA ALA A 49 18.65 -8.58 -1.15
C ALA A 49 17.52 -7.56 -0.99
N THR A 50 16.48 -7.90 -0.23
CA THR A 50 15.38 -6.98 0.06
C THR A 50 15.83 -5.79 0.88
N THR A 51 16.63 -6.01 1.95
CA THR A 51 17.21 -4.93 2.76
C THR A 51 17.99 -3.95 1.89
N LYS A 52 18.92 -4.44 1.06
CA LYS A 52 19.71 -3.57 0.16
C LYS A 52 18.84 -2.79 -0.82
N PHE A 53 17.79 -3.39 -1.31
CA PHE A 53 16.85 -2.71 -2.22
C PHE A 53 16.12 -1.57 -1.50
N LEU A 54 15.65 -1.82 -0.28
CA LEU A 54 14.98 -0.82 0.55
C LEU A 54 15.91 0.31 0.98
N GLU A 55 17.14 -0.03 1.41
CA GLU A 55 18.17 0.95 1.73
C GLU A 55 18.40 1.92 0.58
N LYS A 56 18.59 1.40 -0.63
CA LYS A 56 18.76 2.23 -1.82
C LYS A 56 17.58 3.17 -2.08
N ILE A 57 16.33 2.70 -1.87
CA ILE A 57 15.14 3.52 -2.05
C ILE A 57 15.04 4.61 -0.97
N ILE A 58 15.37 4.26 0.27
CA ILE A 58 15.33 5.20 1.41
C ILE A 58 16.45 6.25 1.29
N GLU A 59 17.66 5.84 0.88
CA GLU A 59 18.80 6.73 0.68
C GLU A 59 18.61 7.71 -0.48
N ASP A 60 17.81 7.36 -1.48
CA ASP A 60 17.48 8.27 -2.59
C ASP A 60 16.73 9.53 -2.12
N ASP A 61 16.15 9.49 -0.89
CA ASP A 61 15.45 10.59 -0.20
C ASP A 61 14.63 11.49 -1.15
N SER A 62 14.04 10.85 -2.14
CA SER A 62 13.26 11.55 -3.15
C SER A 62 12.00 12.13 -2.53
N PRO A 63 11.75 13.44 -2.64
CA PRO A 63 10.51 14.04 -2.13
C PRO A 63 9.24 13.52 -2.84
N ALA A 64 9.41 12.69 -3.85
CA ALA A 64 8.30 12.04 -4.55
C ALA A 64 7.88 10.73 -3.89
N ASN A 65 8.75 10.08 -3.09
CA ASN A 65 8.52 8.73 -2.59
C ASN A 65 8.47 8.72 -1.06
N HIS A 66 7.38 8.25 -0.51
CA HIS A 66 7.21 8.14 0.95
C HIS A 66 6.88 6.70 1.32
N PHE A 67 7.73 6.09 2.14
CA PHE A 67 7.61 4.70 2.59
C PHE A 67 7.41 4.64 4.09
N PHE A 68 6.46 3.82 4.54
CA PHE A 68 6.13 3.66 5.95
C PHE A 68 5.99 2.18 6.31
N SER A 69 6.46 1.83 7.49
CA SER A 69 6.06 0.59 8.15
C SER A 69 4.69 0.76 8.80
N ILE A 70 3.84 -0.25 8.67
CA ILE A 70 2.55 -0.35 9.38
C ILE A 70 2.80 -1.15 10.65
N ARG A 71 2.54 -0.56 11.80
CA ARG A 71 2.71 -1.21 13.10
C ARG A 71 1.40 -1.30 13.87
N ALA A 72 1.17 -2.42 14.54
CA ALA A 72 0.06 -2.56 15.48
C ALA A 72 0.25 -1.61 16.67
N LEU A 73 -0.84 -1.07 17.22
CA LEU A 73 -0.76 -0.17 18.37
C LEU A 73 -0.58 -0.89 19.70
N ASP A 74 -1.05 -2.13 19.81
CA ASP A 74 -1.05 -2.91 21.05
C ASP A 74 0.35 -3.40 21.46
N ASP A 75 1.13 -3.91 20.49
CA ASP A 75 2.43 -4.53 20.74
C ASP A 75 3.57 -3.97 19.88
N ASN A 76 3.27 -2.95 19.06
CA ASN A 76 4.20 -2.29 18.12
C ASN A 76 4.85 -3.23 17.08
N ARG A 77 4.31 -4.44 16.87
CA ARG A 77 4.84 -5.37 15.87
C ARG A 77 4.60 -4.87 14.45
N LEU A 78 5.52 -5.24 13.57
CA LEU A 78 5.39 -4.96 12.14
C LEU A 78 4.26 -5.80 11.53
N LEU A 79 3.31 -5.12 10.89
CA LEU A 79 2.18 -5.72 10.17
C LEU A 79 2.42 -5.78 8.66
N GLY A 80 3.14 -4.80 8.13
CA GLY A 80 3.34 -4.62 6.71
C GLY A 80 3.98 -3.28 6.37
N ASP A 81 3.82 -2.87 5.13
CA ASP A 81 4.28 -1.57 4.64
C ASP A 81 3.22 -0.88 3.79
N ILE A 82 3.38 0.42 3.64
CA ILE A 82 2.57 1.27 2.77
C ILE A 82 3.46 2.37 2.19
N ASN A 83 3.28 2.66 0.91
CA ASN A 83 3.98 3.76 0.26
C ASN A 83 3.02 4.66 -0.49
N ILE A 84 3.43 5.89 -0.72
CA ILE A 84 2.79 6.82 -1.64
C ILE A 84 3.85 7.48 -2.51
N ASP A 85 3.70 7.31 -3.81
CA ASP A 85 4.61 7.83 -4.82
C ASP A 85 3.94 9.00 -5.54
N VAL A 86 4.50 10.20 -5.39
CA VAL A 86 3.96 11.42 -6.01
C VAL A 86 4.43 11.50 -7.46
N ILE A 87 3.47 11.55 -8.38
CA ILE A 87 3.73 11.69 -9.80
C ILE A 87 3.51 13.14 -10.21
N ASN A 88 4.61 13.90 -10.33
CA ASN A 88 4.56 15.30 -10.73
C ASN A 88 4.57 15.46 -12.25
N ASN A 89 3.74 14.73 -12.97
CA ASN A 89 3.60 14.88 -14.40
C ASN A 89 2.56 15.98 -14.68
N TRP A 90 2.98 17.02 -15.42
CA TRP A 90 2.11 18.09 -15.91
C TRP A 90 1.38 18.91 -14.84
N GLY A 91 1.93 19.00 -13.61
CA GLY A 91 1.32 19.75 -12.51
C GLY A 91 0.06 19.11 -11.92
N SER A 92 -0.16 17.82 -12.17
CA SER A 92 -1.37 17.10 -11.77
C SER A 92 -1.47 16.90 -10.26
N ARG A 93 -0.37 16.85 -9.51
CA ARG A 93 -0.30 16.46 -8.09
C ARG A 93 -1.03 15.15 -7.82
N ASP A 94 -0.80 14.17 -8.71
CA ASP A 94 -1.32 12.82 -8.61
C ASP A 94 -0.32 11.91 -7.92
N SER A 95 -0.80 10.78 -7.41
CA SER A 95 0.05 9.80 -6.77
C SER A 95 -0.46 8.39 -6.97
N PHE A 96 0.44 7.43 -6.77
CA PHE A 96 0.09 6.02 -6.59
C PHE A 96 0.35 5.58 -5.14
N VAL A 97 -0.55 4.78 -4.60
CA VAL A 97 -0.40 4.17 -3.28
C VAL A 97 -0.32 2.66 -3.40
N GLY A 98 0.62 2.06 -2.67
CA GLY A 98 0.77 0.63 -2.51
C GLY A 98 0.70 0.22 -1.04
N ILE A 99 0.13 -0.93 -0.74
CA ILE A 99 0.02 -1.46 0.62
C ILE A 99 0.15 -2.98 0.65
N GLY A 100 0.87 -3.49 1.64
CA GLY A 100 0.98 -4.90 1.95
C GLY A 100 0.79 -5.20 3.44
N ILE A 101 -0.10 -6.15 3.79
CA ILE A 101 -0.17 -6.76 5.12
C ILE A 101 0.40 -8.17 5.00
N TYR A 102 1.52 -8.43 5.68
CA TYR A 102 2.37 -9.57 5.41
C TYR A 102 1.82 -10.91 5.88
N LYS A 103 1.16 -10.95 7.04
CA LYS A 103 0.67 -12.21 7.61
C LYS A 103 -0.82 -12.40 7.36
N ARG A 104 -1.21 -13.62 6.92
CA ARG A 104 -2.62 -13.96 6.70
C ARG A 104 -3.46 -13.81 7.95
N GLU A 105 -2.89 -14.13 9.12
CA GLU A 105 -3.57 -13.99 10.42
C GLU A 105 -3.96 -12.54 10.75
N ASP A 106 -3.33 -11.56 10.09
CA ASP A 106 -3.64 -10.13 10.27
C ASP A 106 -4.63 -9.60 9.24
N TRP A 107 -5.02 -10.43 8.28
CA TRP A 107 -5.99 -10.03 7.29
C TRP A 107 -7.42 -9.99 7.85
N GLY A 108 -8.24 -9.09 7.33
CA GLY A 108 -9.63 -8.94 7.75
C GLY A 108 -9.87 -8.25 9.09
N LYS A 109 -8.80 -7.88 9.82
CA LYS A 109 -8.88 -7.21 11.13
C LYS A 109 -8.98 -5.68 11.07
N GLY A 110 -9.01 -5.09 9.88
CA GLY A 110 -9.11 -3.64 9.71
C GLY A 110 -7.77 -2.90 9.59
N TYR A 111 -6.65 -3.54 9.88
CA TYR A 111 -5.33 -2.91 9.86
C TYR A 111 -4.99 -2.23 8.53
N GLY A 112 -5.18 -2.92 7.40
CA GLY A 112 -4.93 -2.35 6.08
C GLY A 112 -5.88 -1.21 5.72
N THR A 113 -7.15 -1.29 6.13
CA THR A 113 -8.12 -0.22 5.89
C THR A 113 -7.76 1.03 6.70
N GLU A 114 -7.34 0.88 7.95
CA GLU A 114 -6.94 2.02 8.76
C GLU A 114 -5.61 2.63 8.28
N ALA A 115 -4.62 1.80 7.95
CA ALA A 115 -3.36 2.28 7.36
C ALA A 115 -3.62 3.08 6.06
N MET A 116 -4.54 2.61 5.21
CA MET A 116 -4.95 3.34 4.01
C MET A 116 -5.59 4.68 4.35
N LYS A 117 -6.44 4.77 5.38
CA LYS A 117 -7.02 6.05 5.82
C LYS A 117 -5.96 7.04 6.31
N LEU A 118 -4.94 6.56 7.04
CA LEU A 118 -3.83 7.40 7.50
C LEU A 118 -3.01 7.94 6.32
N ILE A 119 -2.68 7.11 5.32
CA ILE A 119 -1.91 7.57 4.16
C ILE A 119 -2.72 8.51 3.27
N LEU A 120 -4.05 8.34 3.16
CA LEU A 120 -4.92 9.29 2.48
C LEU A 120 -4.90 10.65 3.19
N GLN A 121 -4.99 10.67 4.52
CA GLN A 121 -4.88 11.90 5.29
C GLN A 121 -3.53 12.58 5.06
N PHE A 122 -2.42 11.83 5.12
CA PHE A 122 -1.08 12.34 4.82
C PHE A 122 -1.01 12.91 3.39
N GLY A 123 -1.46 12.17 2.39
CA GLY A 123 -1.41 12.59 0.99
C GLY A 123 -2.24 13.86 0.72
N PHE A 124 -3.46 13.95 1.26
CA PHE A 124 -4.33 15.08 0.99
C PHE A 124 -4.01 16.32 1.84
N ILE A 125 -3.54 16.14 3.08
CA ILE A 125 -3.28 17.28 3.99
C ILE A 125 -1.83 17.75 3.87
N GLU A 126 -0.84 16.85 4.04
CA GLU A 126 0.57 17.23 4.09
C GLU A 126 1.17 17.38 2.68
N LEU A 127 0.95 16.42 1.79
CA LEU A 127 1.47 16.50 0.42
C LEU A 127 0.62 17.36 -0.52
N ASN A 128 -0.54 17.82 -0.04
CA ASN A 128 -1.47 18.64 -0.82
C ASN A 128 -1.82 18.03 -2.20
N LEU A 129 -1.97 16.70 -2.24
CA LEU A 129 -2.35 15.98 -3.45
C LEU A 129 -3.79 16.29 -3.85
N ARG A 130 -4.11 16.18 -5.14
CA ARG A 130 -5.47 16.32 -5.66
C ARG A 130 -6.15 14.96 -5.84
N ARG A 131 -5.35 13.92 -6.06
CA ARG A 131 -5.80 12.59 -6.41
C ARG A 131 -4.84 11.55 -5.87
N ILE A 132 -5.37 10.42 -5.40
CA ILE A 132 -4.60 9.24 -5.05
C ILE A 132 -5.18 8.06 -5.81
N THR A 133 -4.31 7.30 -6.46
CA THR A 133 -4.66 6.20 -7.37
C THR A 133 -4.01 4.91 -6.87
N LEU A 134 -4.63 3.78 -7.15
CA LEU A 134 -4.05 2.46 -6.97
C LEU A 134 -4.48 1.50 -8.07
N THR A 135 -3.77 0.39 -8.17
CA THR A 135 -4.22 -0.75 -8.96
C THR A 135 -4.45 -1.95 -8.04
N VAL A 136 -5.44 -2.79 -8.39
CA VAL A 136 -5.76 -4.01 -7.65
C VAL A 136 -6.16 -5.14 -8.59
N PHE A 137 -5.77 -6.34 -8.25
CA PHE A 137 -6.12 -7.53 -9.03
C PHE A 137 -7.57 -7.93 -8.77
N GLU A 138 -8.35 -8.24 -9.81
CA GLU A 138 -9.74 -8.65 -9.67
C GLU A 138 -9.94 -9.89 -8.78
N TYR A 139 -8.90 -10.74 -8.69
CA TYR A 139 -8.90 -11.90 -7.80
C TYR A 139 -8.55 -11.57 -6.33
N ASN A 140 -8.44 -10.28 -5.98
CA ASN A 140 -8.24 -9.82 -4.58
C ASN A 140 -9.47 -9.05 -4.05
N PRO A 141 -10.64 -9.70 -3.89
CA PRO A 141 -11.87 -9.01 -3.47
C PRO A 141 -11.77 -8.41 -2.07
N ARG A 142 -10.86 -8.94 -1.22
CA ARG A 142 -10.60 -8.38 0.10
C ARG A 142 -9.99 -6.98 0.01
N ALA A 143 -8.98 -6.79 -0.83
CA ALA A 143 -8.35 -5.50 -1.03
C ALA A 143 -9.33 -4.52 -1.68
N ILE A 144 -10.08 -4.94 -2.71
CA ILE A 144 -11.09 -4.10 -3.37
C ILE A 144 -12.06 -3.55 -2.33
N ARG A 145 -12.67 -4.41 -1.49
CA ARG A 145 -13.59 -3.96 -0.42
C ARG A 145 -12.93 -3.04 0.61
N SER A 146 -11.63 -3.23 0.88
CA SER A 146 -10.88 -2.34 1.79
C SER A 146 -10.73 -0.95 1.19
N TYR A 147 -10.42 -0.86 -0.10
CA TYR A 147 -10.27 0.41 -0.81
C TYR A 147 -11.60 1.13 -0.98
N GLU A 148 -12.67 0.42 -1.33
CA GLU A 148 -14.04 0.98 -1.37
C GLU A 148 -14.45 1.60 -0.02
N LYS A 149 -14.13 0.94 1.12
CA LYS A 149 -14.36 1.48 2.47
C LYS A 149 -13.55 2.75 2.78
N CYS A 150 -12.48 3.00 2.03
CA CYS A 150 -11.68 4.20 2.12
C CYS A 150 -12.14 5.30 1.14
N GLY A 151 -13.14 5.02 0.30
CA GLY A 151 -13.71 5.96 -0.67
C GLY A 151 -13.14 5.84 -2.08
N PHE A 152 -12.26 4.88 -2.36
CA PHE A 152 -11.80 4.65 -3.73
C PHE A 152 -12.93 4.14 -4.62
N GLN A 153 -12.99 4.64 -5.83
CA GLN A 153 -13.92 4.23 -6.88
C GLN A 153 -13.18 3.53 -8.02
N VAL A 154 -13.82 2.55 -8.64
CA VAL A 154 -13.28 1.89 -9.84
C VAL A 154 -13.42 2.84 -11.03
N GLU A 155 -12.32 3.18 -11.66
CA GLU A 155 -12.27 4.12 -12.79
C GLU A 155 -11.92 3.44 -14.12
N GLY A 156 -11.35 2.24 -14.04
CA GLY A 156 -10.97 1.51 -15.23
C GLY A 156 -10.64 0.05 -14.96
N ARG A 157 -10.58 -0.70 -16.05
CA ARG A 157 -10.29 -2.13 -16.05
C ARG A 157 -9.33 -2.47 -17.19
N MET A 158 -8.15 -2.95 -16.86
CA MET A 158 -7.18 -3.48 -17.82
C MET A 158 -7.46 -4.97 -18.02
N ARG A 159 -8.21 -5.30 -19.07
CA ARG A 159 -8.68 -6.67 -19.33
C ARG A 159 -7.53 -7.63 -19.64
N GLY A 160 -7.53 -8.81 -18.99
CA GLY A 160 -6.57 -9.89 -19.22
C GLY A 160 -5.10 -9.49 -19.01
N ARG A 161 -4.86 -8.49 -18.17
CA ARG A 161 -3.53 -7.90 -17.95
C ARG A 161 -2.53 -8.87 -17.34
N ILE A 162 -2.99 -9.78 -16.49
CA ILE A 162 -2.14 -10.70 -15.72
C ILE A 162 -2.47 -12.15 -16.08
N ILE A 163 -1.44 -12.99 -16.10
CA ILE A 163 -1.58 -14.43 -16.23
C ILE A 163 -1.16 -15.07 -14.91
N LYS A 164 -2.09 -15.75 -14.25
CA LYS A 164 -1.86 -16.59 -13.07
C LYS A 164 -2.68 -17.88 -13.21
N ASP A 165 -2.07 -19.01 -12.88
CA ASP A 165 -2.71 -20.34 -12.96
C ASP A 165 -3.32 -20.64 -14.36
N ASN A 166 -2.59 -20.30 -15.42
CA ASN A 166 -3.01 -20.42 -16.82
C ASN A 166 -4.32 -19.68 -17.16
N LYS A 167 -4.74 -18.75 -16.31
CA LYS A 167 -5.90 -17.89 -16.51
C LYS A 167 -5.49 -16.42 -16.62
N ARG A 168 -6.19 -15.68 -17.48
CA ARG A 168 -6.06 -14.23 -17.58
C ARG A 168 -6.97 -13.56 -16.56
N TRP A 169 -6.43 -12.54 -15.90
CA TRP A 169 -7.10 -11.76 -14.88
C TRP A 169 -7.01 -10.28 -15.20
N ASP A 170 -8.03 -9.56 -14.83
CA ASP A 170 -8.06 -8.12 -15.00
C ASP A 170 -7.34 -7.42 -13.83
N VAL A 171 -6.86 -6.21 -14.12
CA VAL A 171 -6.40 -5.27 -13.11
C VAL A 171 -7.36 -4.09 -13.10
N LEU A 172 -7.89 -3.78 -11.93
CA LEU A 172 -8.74 -2.61 -11.72
C LEU A 172 -7.86 -1.40 -11.41
N LEU A 173 -8.15 -0.28 -12.02
CA LEU A 173 -7.65 1.04 -11.64
C LEU A 173 -8.68 1.66 -10.72
N MET A 174 -8.27 2.09 -9.54
CA MET A 174 -9.14 2.77 -8.58
C MET A 174 -8.53 4.10 -8.19
N GLY A 175 -9.36 5.10 -7.98
CA GLY A 175 -8.95 6.44 -7.59
C GLY A 175 -9.87 7.05 -6.56
N ILE A 176 -9.34 8.05 -5.84
CA ILE A 176 -10.10 8.93 -4.95
C ILE A 176 -9.60 10.37 -5.14
N LEU A 177 -10.54 11.29 -5.27
CA LEU A 177 -10.27 12.72 -5.35
C LEU A 177 -10.28 13.35 -3.97
N ARG A 178 -9.53 14.45 -3.81
CA ARG A 178 -9.49 15.19 -2.54
C ARG A 178 -10.87 15.62 -2.04
N ASP A 179 -11.72 16.08 -2.94
CA ASP A 179 -13.02 16.61 -2.54
C ASP A 179 -13.96 15.48 -2.11
N GLU A 180 -13.92 14.33 -2.77
CA GLU A 180 -14.62 13.10 -2.33
C GLU A 180 -14.14 12.64 -0.95
N TRP A 181 -12.81 12.67 -0.72
CA TRP A 181 -12.25 12.34 0.59
C TRP A 181 -12.69 13.31 1.69
N LYS A 182 -12.79 14.61 1.41
CA LYS A 182 -13.30 15.60 2.37
C LYS A 182 -14.75 15.35 2.75
N GLU A 183 -15.60 15.04 1.78
CA GLU A 183 -17.02 14.72 2.02
C GLU A 183 -17.21 13.51 2.94
N LEU A 184 -16.35 12.50 2.81
CA LEU A 184 -16.37 11.30 3.66
C LEU A 184 -15.85 11.53 5.09
N ASN A 185 -15.13 12.62 5.35
CA ASN A 185 -14.47 12.90 6.63
C ASN A 185 -14.94 14.19 7.32
N GLN A 186 -16.10 14.72 6.89
CA GLN A 186 -16.77 15.89 7.53
C GLN A 186 -17.50 15.51 8.81
#